data_7865aa958cc19ec43e92a771ef96b57f
#
_entry.id   7865aa958cc19ec43e92a771ef96b57f
#
_cell.length_a   1.000
_cell.length_b   1.000
_cell.length_c   1.000
_cell.angle_alpha   90.00
_cell.angle_beta   90.00
_cell.angle_gamma   90.00
#
_symmetry.space_group_name_H-M   'P 1'
#
loop_
_entity.id
_entity.type
_entity.pdbx_description
1 polymer ?
#
loop_
_entity_poly.entity_id
_entity_poly.type
_entity_poly.pdbx_seq_one_letter_code
_entity_poly.pdbx_strand_id
1 'polypeptide(L)'
;MLDLKSYIRDVADFPQRGILFRDISPLLREKFSETIGALSALLDADEWSQVDAIAGVESRGFILASALALRHGKGFVLVRKKGKLPPPVVGLPYGLEYGQGVLEMQPGAGRLLLVDDVLATGGTLHATAALAEQAGYTVLHTIVLLDIKLDPAFRWDRPPVRAALHY
;
A
#
# COMPACT_ATOMS: atom_id res chain seq x y z
N MET A 1 23.76 -10.42 -0.99
CA MET A 1 22.32 -10.11 -0.93
C MET A 1 22.05 -8.95 -1.87
N LEU A 2 21.03 -9.02 -2.72
CA LEU A 2 20.73 -7.93 -3.67
C LEU A 2 20.23 -6.69 -2.88
N ASP A 3 20.89 -5.56 -3.09
CA ASP A 3 20.48 -4.30 -2.48
C ASP A 3 19.44 -3.60 -3.38
N LEU A 4 18.15 -3.80 -3.08
CA LEU A 4 17.06 -3.19 -3.84
C LEU A 4 17.03 -1.66 -3.72
N LYS A 5 17.60 -1.08 -2.64
CA LYS A 5 17.65 0.37 -2.46
C LYS A 5 18.48 1.06 -3.54
N SER A 6 19.52 0.38 -4.06
CA SER A 6 20.37 0.94 -5.13
C SER A 6 19.62 1.21 -6.44
N TYR A 7 18.43 0.65 -6.60
CA TYR A 7 17.53 0.88 -7.75
C TYR A 7 16.47 1.94 -7.49
N ILE A 8 16.48 2.60 -6.34
CA ILE A 8 15.57 3.70 -6.00
C ILE A 8 16.32 5.01 -6.20
N ARG A 9 15.72 5.90 -6.98
CA ARG A 9 16.31 7.19 -7.30
C ARG A 9 15.73 8.27 -6.40
N ASP A 10 16.61 9.03 -5.74
CA ASP A 10 16.23 10.20 -4.98
C ASP A 10 16.08 11.42 -5.90
N VAL A 11 14.90 12.03 -5.88
CA VAL A 11 14.59 13.22 -6.66
C VAL A 11 14.23 14.34 -5.69
N ALA A 12 15.12 15.32 -5.56
CA ALA A 12 14.87 16.47 -4.72
C ALA A 12 13.84 17.41 -5.36
N ASP A 13 13.10 18.11 -4.51
CA ASP A 13 12.13 19.13 -4.91
C ASP A 13 11.06 18.63 -5.91
N PHE A 14 10.58 17.41 -5.70
CA PHE A 14 9.52 16.81 -6.53
C PHE A 14 8.39 16.22 -5.65
N PRO A 15 7.10 16.41 -6.00
CA PRO A 15 6.54 17.23 -7.09
C PRO A 15 6.64 18.73 -6.82
N GLN A 16 7.13 19.13 -5.64
CA GLN A 16 7.31 20.52 -5.24
C GLN A 16 8.54 20.69 -4.35
N ARG A 17 8.97 21.95 -4.22
CA ARG A 17 10.15 22.32 -3.42
C ARG A 17 10.06 21.81 -1.97
N GLY A 18 11.16 21.25 -1.47
CA GLY A 18 11.29 20.72 -0.12
C GLY A 18 10.88 19.24 0.05
N ILE A 19 10.35 18.61 -0.99
CA ILE A 19 10.01 17.19 -0.97
C ILE A 19 11.14 16.37 -1.60
N LEU A 20 11.61 15.36 -0.89
CA LEU A 20 12.50 14.33 -1.43
C LEU A 20 11.65 13.13 -1.88
N PHE A 21 11.51 12.97 -3.18
CA PHE A 21 10.73 11.90 -3.79
C PHE A 21 11.58 10.65 -4.01
N ARG A 22 11.09 9.50 -3.55
CA ARG A 22 11.71 8.20 -3.78
C ARG A 22 11.12 7.58 -5.03
N ASP A 23 11.82 7.70 -6.16
CA ASP A 23 11.37 7.17 -7.44
C ASP A 23 11.71 5.68 -7.55
N ILE A 24 10.67 4.86 -7.50
CA ILE A 24 10.77 3.40 -7.63
C ILE A 24 10.73 2.91 -9.08
N SER A 25 10.64 3.80 -10.07
CA SER A 25 10.52 3.39 -11.47
C SER A 25 11.68 2.54 -11.97
N PRO A 26 12.96 2.84 -11.63
CA PRO A 26 14.07 1.96 -12.01
C PRO A 26 13.98 0.59 -11.33
N LEU A 27 13.58 0.56 -10.05
CA LEU A 27 13.38 -0.68 -9.31
C LEU A 27 12.33 -1.58 -9.97
N LEU A 28 11.17 -1.00 -10.34
CA LEU A 28 10.10 -1.74 -11.02
C LEU A 28 10.53 -2.24 -12.40
N ARG A 29 11.32 -1.46 -13.14
CA ARG A 29 11.81 -1.84 -14.47
C ARG A 29 12.83 -2.97 -14.43
N GLU A 30 13.74 -2.95 -13.46
CA GLU A 30 14.94 -3.79 -13.50
C GLU A 30 14.91 -4.94 -12.48
N LYS A 31 14.13 -4.79 -11.41
CA LYS A 31 14.09 -5.72 -10.26
C LYS A 31 12.66 -6.02 -9.78
N PHE A 32 11.72 -6.08 -10.71
CA PHE A 32 10.31 -6.27 -10.33
C PHE A 32 10.06 -7.58 -9.60
N SER A 33 10.58 -8.69 -10.14
CA SER A 33 10.40 -10.02 -9.53
C SER A 33 11.00 -10.11 -8.13
N GLU A 34 12.19 -9.55 -7.95
CA GLU A 34 12.88 -9.50 -6.64
C GLU A 34 12.13 -8.60 -5.65
N THR A 35 11.57 -7.50 -6.14
CA THR A 35 10.73 -6.59 -5.34
C THR A 35 9.48 -7.30 -4.83
N ILE A 36 8.77 -8.00 -5.71
CA ILE A 36 7.60 -8.79 -5.33
C ILE A 36 8.00 -9.95 -4.40
N GLY A 37 9.15 -10.56 -4.62
CA GLY A 37 9.71 -11.57 -3.73
C GLY A 37 9.96 -11.03 -2.32
N ALA A 38 10.56 -9.85 -2.21
CA ALA A 38 10.82 -9.19 -0.92
C ALA A 38 9.52 -8.84 -0.17
N LEU A 39 8.53 -8.31 -0.87
CA LEU A 39 7.20 -8.05 -0.29
C LEU A 39 6.51 -9.35 0.15
N SER A 40 6.56 -10.39 -0.69
CA SER A 40 5.98 -11.70 -0.39
C SER A 40 6.59 -12.33 0.87
N ALA A 41 7.88 -12.13 1.11
CA ALA A 41 8.60 -12.66 2.27
C ALA A 41 8.27 -11.95 3.59
N LEU A 42 7.49 -10.86 3.56
CA LEU A 42 7.03 -10.18 4.78
C LEU A 42 5.95 -10.95 5.55
N LEU A 43 5.30 -11.89 4.90
CA LEU A 43 4.34 -12.81 5.51
C LEU A 43 4.87 -14.24 5.38
N ASP A 44 4.64 -15.04 6.41
CA ASP A 44 4.91 -16.48 6.34
C ASP A 44 3.78 -17.26 5.63
N ALA A 45 3.96 -18.57 5.48
CA ALA A 45 2.99 -19.41 4.77
C ALA A 45 1.62 -19.49 5.46
N ASP A 46 1.62 -19.48 6.81
CA ASP A 46 0.37 -19.55 7.59
C ASP A 46 -0.40 -18.23 7.48
N GLU A 47 0.30 -17.10 7.56
CA GLU A 47 -0.28 -15.77 7.36
C GLU A 47 -0.87 -15.63 5.93
N TRP A 48 -0.13 -16.06 4.90
CA TRP A 48 -0.63 -16.09 3.53
C TRP A 48 -1.88 -16.97 3.35
N SER A 49 -1.95 -18.09 4.05
CA SER A 49 -3.12 -18.98 4.00
C SER A 49 -4.39 -18.31 4.52
N GLN A 50 -4.27 -17.35 5.42
CA GLN A 50 -5.40 -16.65 6.03
C GLN A 50 -5.90 -15.46 5.19
N VAL A 51 -5.11 -14.95 4.25
CA VAL A 51 -5.49 -13.86 3.37
C VAL A 51 -6.45 -14.36 2.29
N ASP A 52 -7.61 -13.72 2.18
CA ASP A 52 -8.61 -14.04 1.15
C ASP A 52 -8.38 -13.19 -0.12
N ALA A 53 -8.04 -11.92 0.04
CA ALA A 53 -7.76 -11.01 -1.08
C ALA A 53 -6.74 -9.94 -0.68
N ILE A 54 -6.18 -9.27 -1.69
CA ILE A 54 -5.19 -8.21 -1.52
C ILE A 54 -5.76 -6.89 -2.01
N ALA A 55 -5.75 -5.86 -1.17
CA ALA A 55 -6.19 -4.53 -1.53
C ALA A 55 -4.97 -3.65 -1.85
N GLY A 56 -5.03 -2.98 -2.99
CA GLY A 56 -4.01 -2.03 -3.42
C GLY A 56 -4.55 -0.62 -3.48
N VAL A 57 -3.72 0.35 -3.07
CA VAL A 57 -4.07 1.77 -3.08
C VAL A 57 -3.62 2.42 -4.38
N GLU A 58 -4.52 3.17 -5.01
CA GLU A 58 -4.22 3.94 -6.25
C GLU A 58 -3.04 4.89 -6.02
N SER A 59 -2.01 4.94 -6.87
CA SER A 59 -1.92 4.14 -8.10
C SER A 59 -0.75 3.15 -8.05
N ARG A 60 0.38 3.48 -7.41
CA ARG A 60 1.57 2.61 -7.36
C ARG A 60 1.33 1.35 -6.53
N GLY A 61 0.48 1.42 -5.50
CA GLY A 61 0.05 0.27 -4.74
C GLY A 61 -0.63 -0.81 -5.60
N PHE A 62 -1.31 -0.43 -6.68
CA PHE A 62 -1.92 -1.40 -7.61
C PHE A 62 -0.91 -2.33 -8.26
N ILE A 63 0.24 -1.80 -8.65
CA ILE A 63 1.31 -2.55 -9.32
C ILE A 63 1.80 -3.68 -8.40
N LEU A 64 2.05 -3.35 -7.16
CA LEU A 64 2.58 -4.29 -6.16
C LEU A 64 1.51 -5.29 -5.71
N ALA A 65 0.32 -4.79 -5.39
CA ALA A 65 -0.80 -5.61 -4.92
C ALA A 65 -1.28 -6.61 -5.97
N SER A 66 -1.40 -6.21 -7.23
CA SER A 66 -1.82 -7.11 -8.31
C SER A 66 -0.80 -8.22 -8.57
N ALA A 67 0.48 -7.89 -8.52
CA ALA A 67 1.54 -8.89 -8.69
C ALA A 67 1.58 -9.91 -7.54
N LEU A 68 1.38 -9.46 -6.29
CA LEU A 68 1.24 -10.33 -5.13
C LEU A 68 -0.01 -11.20 -5.22
N ALA A 69 -1.14 -10.62 -5.64
CA ALA A 69 -2.38 -11.37 -5.81
C ALA A 69 -2.21 -12.51 -6.82
N LEU A 70 -1.60 -12.22 -7.97
CA LEU A 70 -1.29 -13.23 -8.98
C LEU A 70 -0.33 -14.30 -8.43
N ARG A 71 0.74 -13.90 -7.75
CA ARG A 71 1.74 -14.81 -7.19
C ARG A 71 1.16 -15.80 -6.17
N HIS A 72 0.21 -15.35 -5.36
CA HIS A 72 -0.38 -16.14 -4.27
C HIS A 72 -1.77 -16.70 -4.61
N GLY A 73 -2.25 -16.54 -5.84
CA GLY A 73 -3.57 -17.03 -6.26
C GLY A 73 -4.72 -16.38 -5.47
N LYS A 74 -4.59 -15.10 -5.13
CA LYS A 74 -5.59 -14.33 -4.36
C LYS A 74 -6.36 -13.35 -5.25
N GLY A 75 -7.54 -12.92 -4.79
CA GLY A 75 -8.27 -11.84 -5.40
C GLY A 75 -7.58 -10.47 -5.20
N PHE A 76 -7.94 -9.50 -6.03
CA PHE A 76 -7.44 -8.13 -5.95
C PHE A 76 -8.60 -7.15 -5.73
N VAL A 77 -8.48 -6.28 -4.73
CA VAL A 77 -9.48 -5.28 -4.36
C VAL A 77 -8.91 -3.88 -4.60
N LEU A 78 -9.66 -3.06 -5.31
CA LEU A 78 -9.26 -1.71 -5.68
C LEU A 78 -9.63 -0.71 -4.59
N VAL A 79 -8.66 0.07 -4.12
CA VAL A 79 -8.89 1.29 -3.32
C VAL A 79 -8.53 2.48 -4.18
N ARG A 80 -9.51 3.32 -4.50
CA ARG A 80 -9.35 4.40 -5.47
C ARG A 80 -9.79 5.76 -4.95
N LYS A 81 -9.32 6.80 -5.60
CA LYS A 81 -9.81 8.15 -5.39
C LYS A 81 -11.26 8.26 -5.88
N LYS A 82 -12.02 9.13 -5.23
CA LYS A 82 -13.47 9.37 -5.50
C LYS A 82 -13.78 9.47 -6.99
N GLY A 83 -14.88 8.83 -7.37
CA GLY A 83 -15.45 8.91 -8.73
C GLY A 83 -14.77 7.97 -9.74
N LYS A 84 -13.92 7.06 -9.30
CA LYS A 84 -13.21 6.12 -10.20
C LYS A 84 -13.68 4.68 -10.13
N LEU A 85 -14.61 4.39 -9.21
CA LEU A 85 -15.26 3.08 -9.09
C LEU A 85 -16.74 3.20 -9.39
N PRO A 86 -17.34 2.22 -10.09
CA PRO A 86 -18.79 2.17 -10.25
C PRO A 86 -19.46 1.85 -8.91
N PRO A 87 -20.69 2.36 -8.67
CA PRO A 87 -21.46 2.02 -7.48
C PRO A 87 -21.85 0.52 -7.44
N PRO A 88 -22.09 -0.06 -6.26
CA PRO A 88 -22.05 0.59 -4.95
C PRO A 88 -20.61 0.81 -4.46
N VAL A 89 -20.37 1.93 -3.77
CA VAL A 89 -19.08 2.26 -3.17
C VAL A 89 -19.28 2.75 -1.73
N VAL A 90 -18.28 2.48 -0.89
CA VAL A 90 -18.09 3.12 0.41
C VAL A 90 -16.99 4.14 0.25
N GLY A 91 -17.18 5.35 0.76
CA GLY A 91 -16.20 6.43 0.69
C GLY A 91 -15.78 6.90 2.07
N LEU A 92 -14.50 7.23 2.24
CA LEU A 92 -13.95 7.80 3.45
C LEU A 92 -13.11 9.05 3.11
N PRO A 93 -13.43 10.22 3.69
CA PRO A 93 -12.57 11.39 3.60
C PRO A 93 -11.25 11.17 4.34
N TYR A 94 -10.14 11.68 3.78
CA TYR A 94 -8.84 11.68 4.44
C TYR A 94 -8.11 13.00 4.17
N GLY A 95 -7.27 13.40 5.14
CA GLY A 95 -6.45 14.61 5.00
C GLY A 95 -5.29 14.38 4.03
N LEU A 96 -5.10 15.34 3.14
CA LEU A 96 -3.91 15.50 2.32
C LEU A 96 -3.12 16.71 2.84
N GLU A 97 -1.81 16.79 2.55
CA GLU A 97 -1.01 17.98 2.87
C GLU A 97 -1.64 19.27 2.30
N TYR A 98 -2.37 19.17 1.19
CA TYR A 98 -3.02 20.28 0.47
C TYR A 98 -4.50 19.99 0.20
N GLY A 99 -5.31 19.88 1.27
CA GLY A 99 -6.75 19.72 1.16
C GLY A 99 -7.25 18.37 1.67
N GLN A 100 -8.45 18.02 1.28
CA GLN A 100 -9.09 16.74 1.61
C GLN A 100 -9.31 15.91 0.35
N GLY A 101 -9.00 14.62 0.46
CA GLY A 101 -9.36 13.63 -0.54
C GLY A 101 -10.42 12.67 -0.01
N VAL A 102 -10.99 11.88 -0.90
CA VAL A 102 -11.87 10.77 -0.56
C VAL A 102 -11.34 9.52 -1.23
N LEU A 103 -11.13 8.46 -0.45
CA LEU A 103 -10.90 7.12 -0.96
C LEU A 103 -12.23 6.37 -1.03
N GLU A 104 -12.36 5.54 -2.05
CA GLU A 104 -13.53 4.70 -2.28
C GLU A 104 -13.11 3.25 -2.48
N MET A 105 -13.98 2.35 -2.03
CA MET A 105 -13.87 0.91 -2.18
C MET A 105 -15.26 0.32 -2.38
N GLN A 106 -15.38 -0.70 -3.19
CA GLN A 106 -16.64 -1.45 -3.30
C GLN A 106 -16.85 -2.31 -2.05
N PRO A 107 -18.10 -2.42 -1.54
CA PRO A 107 -18.40 -3.26 -0.40
C PRO A 107 -18.13 -4.73 -0.72
N GLY A 108 -17.73 -5.49 0.29
CA GLY A 108 -17.44 -6.91 0.16
C GLY A 108 -17.24 -7.56 1.53
N ALA A 109 -16.63 -8.71 1.54
CA ALA A 109 -16.30 -9.45 2.74
C ALA A 109 -15.02 -10.26 2.54
N GLY A 110 -14.36 -10.61 3.63
CA GLY A 110 -13.15 -11.41 3.64
C GLY A 110 -12.01 -10.74 4.39
N ARG A 111 -10.89 -11.44 4.46
CA ARG A 111 -9.69 -11.04 5.18
C ARG A 111 -8.68 -10.47 4.20
N LEU A 112 -8.33 -9.21 4.38
CA LEU A 112 -7.48 -8.46 3.47
C LEU A 112 -6.03 -8.33 3.96
N LEU A 113 -5.11 -8.42 3.01
CA LEU A 113 -3.80 -7.80 3.08
C LEU A 113 -3.87 -6.44 2.37
N LEU A 114 -3.53 -5.35 3.06
CA LEU A 114 -3.38 -4.03 2.44
C LEU A 114 -1.96 -3.86 1.93
N VAL A 115 -1.83 -3.32 0.72
CA VAL A 115 -0.53 -3.07 0.08
C VAL A 115 -0.48 -1.65 -0.47
N ASP A 116 0.59 -0.94 -0.11
CA ASP A 116 0.93 0.34 -0.72
C ASP A 116 2.43 0.41 -1.01
N ASP A 117 2.86 1.42 -1.73
CA ASP A 117 4.28 1.57 -2.06
C ASP A 117 5.08 2.24 -0.94
N VAL A 118 4.51 3.19 -0.21
CA VAL A 118 5.25 3.97 0.78
C VAL A 118 4.44 4.23 2.05
N LEU A 119 5.09 4.06 3.19
CA LEU A 119 4.66 4.62 4.47
C LEU A 119 5.45 5.92 4.71
N ALA A 120 4.77 7.06 4.53
CA ALA A 120 5.30 8.38 4.82
C ALA A 120 4.73 8.91 6.13
N THR A 121 3.61 9.63 6.08
CA THR A 121 2.90 10.12 7.27
C THR A 121 1.90 9.09 7.84
N GLY A 122 1.51 8.10 7.06
CA GLY A 122 0.56 7.05 7.45
C GLY A 122 -0.91 7.41 7.24
N GLY A 123 -1.23 8.63 6.83
CA GLY A 123 -2.61 9.07 6.65
C GLY A 123 -3.38 8.24 5.62
N THR A 124 -2.77 7.92 4.49
CA THR A 124 -3.39 7.08 3.46
C THR A 124 -3.66 5.67 3.96
N LEU A 125 -2.71 5.06 4.67
CA LEU A 125 -2.89 3.71 5.21
C LEU A 125 -3.97 3.66 6.28
N HIS A 126 -4.04 4.64 7.18
CA HIS A 126 -5.11 4.75 8.19
C HIS A 126 -6.48 4.85 7.51
N ALA A 127 -6.63 5.74 6.55
CA ALA A 127 -7.87 5.90 5.81
C ALA A 127 -8.25 4.62 5.05
N THR A 128 -7.28 3.96 4.43
CA THR A 128 -7.52 2.72 3.69
C THR A 128 -7.98 1.59 4.59
N ALA A 129 -7.35 1.42 5.76
CA ALA A 129 -7.75 0.38 6.70
C ALA A 129 -9.15 0.63 7.27
N ALA A 130 -9.46 1.86 7.68
CA ALA A 130 -10.78 2.23 8.16
C ALA A 130 -11.86 2.07 7.07
N LEU A 131 -11.54 2.45 5.82
CA LEU A 131 -12.43 2.27 4.68
C LEU A 131 -12.73 0.79 4.42
N ALA A 132 -11.71 -0.07 4.45
CA ALA A 132 -11.86 -1.50 4.25
C ALA A 132 -12.81 -2.12 5.29
N GLU A 133 -12.66 -1.73 6.56
CA GLU A 133 -13.53 -2.18 7.64
C GLU A 133 -14.97 -1.69 7.44
N GLN A 134 -15.18 -0.43 7.04
CA GLN A 134 -16.51 0.10 6.70
C GLN A 134 -17.13 -0.59 5.48
N ALA A 135 -16.31 -1.04 4.53
CA ALA A 135 -16.77 -1.77 3.36
C ALA A 135 -17.10 -3.24 3.63
N GLY A 136 -16.85 -3.75 4.84
CA GLY A 136 -17.21 -5.09 5.28
C GLY A 136 -16.06 -6.10 5.35
N TYR A 137 -14.83 -5.64 5.13
CA TYR A 137 -13.62 -6.48 5.20
C TYR A 137 -12.97 -6.48 6.58
N THR A 138 -12.18 -7.49 6.85
CA THR A 138 -11.26 -7.54 8.00
C THR A 138 -9.83 -7.35 7.51
N VAL A 139 -9.13 -6.34 8.02
CA VAL A 139 -7.72 -6.11 7.69
C VAL A 139 -6.84 -6.98 8.58
N LEU A 140 -6.17 -7.98 8.00
CA LEU A 140 -5.24 -8.86 8.73
C LEU A 140 -3.84 -8.27 8.82
N HIS A 141 -3.32 -7.83 7.69
CA HIS A 141 -1.94 -7.34 7.56
C HIS A 141 -1.90 -6.11 6.66
N THR A 142 -0.87 -5.30 6.87
CA THR A 142 -0.53 -4.16 6.02
C THR A 142 0.95 -4.21 5.71
N ILE A 143 1.30 -4.15 4.43
CA ILE A 143 2.67 -4.13 3.98
C ILE A 143 2.92 -2.97 3.02
N VAL A 144 4.13 -2.46 3.04
CA VAL A 144 4.59 -1.41 2.12
C VAL A 144 5.97 -1.78 1.55
N LEU A 145 6.29 -1.21 0.41
CA LEU A 145 7.62 -1.37 -0.16
C LEU A 145 8.64 -0.55 0.64
N LEU A 146 8.32 0.72 0.91
CA LEU A 146 9.21 1.67 1.58
C LEU A 146 8.60 2.18 2.88
N ASP A 147 9.35 2.12 3.96
CA ASP A 147 9.10 2.89 5.18
C ASP A 147 10.11 4.03 5.28
N ILE A 148 9.65 5.26 5.08
CA ILE A 148 10.48 6.47 5.10
C ILE A 148 10.32 7.29 6.39
N LYS A 149 9.46 6.85 7.30
CA LYS A 149 9.31 7.38 8.67
C LYS A 149 9.22 8.91 8.77
N LEU A 150 8.47 9.54 7.89
CA LEU A 150 8.33 11.00 7.89
C LEU A 150 7.62 11.56 9.11
N ASP A 151 6.75 10.78 9.74
CA ASP A 151 6.02 11.20 10.93
C ASP A 151 6.42 10.34 12.14
N PRO A 152 7.27 10.88 13.04
CA PRO A 152 7.63 10.18 14.29
C PRO A 152 6.44 10.05 15.25
N ALA A 153 5.37 10.81 15.06
CA ALA A 153 4.14 10.71 15.85
C ALA A 153 3.15 9.68 15.29
N PHE A 154 3.45 9.07 14.14
CA PHE A 154 2.61 8.04 13.56
C PHE A 154 2.32 6.93 14.59
N ARG A 155 1.06 6.68 14.81
CA ARG A 155 0.57 5.60 15.67
C ARG A 155 -0.33 4.70 14.86
N TRP A 156 -0.13 3.41 15.01
CA TRP A 156 -0.87 2.37 14.31
C TRP A 156 -1.49 1.43 15.34
N ASP A 157 -2.82 1.39 15.40
CA ASP A 157 -3.62 0.63 16.37
C ASP A 157 -4.02 -0.76 15.87
N ARG A 158 -3.41 -1.21 14.78
CA ARG A 158 -3.62 -2.51 14.13
C ARG A 158 -2.33 -3.31 14.14
N PRO A 159 -2.33 -4.57 13.64
CA PRO A 159 -1.08 -5.31 13.45
C PRO A 159 -0.03 -4.48 12.72
N PRO A 160 1.26 -4.56 13.11
CA PRO A 160 2.30 -3.66 12.61
C PRO A 160 2.38 -3.59 11.09
N VAL A 161 2.57 -2.39 10.55
CA VAL A 161 2.93 -2.23 9.14
C VAL A 161 4.33 -2.82 8.94
N ARG A 162 4.46 -3.76 8.01
CA ARG A 162 5.75 -4.33 7.63
C ARG A 162 6.24 -3.71 6.33
N ALA A 163 7.51 -3.44 6.23
CA ALA A 163 8.12 -2.84 5.07
C ALA A 163 9.28 -3.69 4.54
N ALA A 164 9.40 -3.75 3.22
CA ALA A 164 10.52 -4.46 2.60
C ALA A 164 11.81 -3.66 2.70
N LEU A 165 11.73 -2.33 2.66
CA LEU A 165 12.87 -1.42 2.71
C LEU A 165 12.60 -0.30 3.72
N HIS A 166 13.62 0.04 4.52
CA HIS A 166 13.56 1.09 5.54
C HIS A 166 14.59 2.18 5.26
N TYR A 167 14.21 3.44 5.47
CA TYR A 167 15.08 4.63 5.35
C TYR A 167 15.22 5.36 6.68
#